data_e33260d7dcd687ceafae894d4f594e22
#
_entry.id   e33260d7dcd687ceafae894d4f594e22
#
_cell.length_a   1.000
_cell.length_b   1.000
_cell.length_c   1.000
_cell.angle_alpha   90.00
_cell.angle_beta   90.00
_cell.angle_gamma   90.00
#
_symmetry.space_group_name_H-M   'P 1'
#
loop_
_entity.id
_entity.type
_entity.pdbx_description
1 polymer ?
#
loop_
_entity_poly.entity_id
_entity_poly.type
_entity_poly.pdbx_seq_one_letter_code
_entity_poly.pdbx_strand_id
1 'polypeptide(L)'
;MGPENNFSTGEKFAGPFFFSPMMDTTSPLDLPAQLREVKRMLRGVMSGPVSASMRKQGLGYKINFGVDQPRLITLAREMDDFVTDAHALALALWKEDIRECRLLACIIMPPETFAEDMAAEWILQLRYAEEAQALAMHLLSKVPYAADMAFRLIAAEIPLQRLLGWLVFGRLFAQHKAPAERDNDEILDHLTAELHDAASPLELRRTALNTLNKYMELGTREEAYGMRILQALQNP
;
A
#
# COMPACT_ATOMS: atom_id res chain seq x y z
N MET A 1 -15.78 -53.66 -81.04
CA MET A 1 -17.18 -53.38 -80.59
C MET A 1 -17.05 -52.58 -79.29
N GLY A 2 -17.48 -51.33 -79.40
CA GLY A 2 -17.41 -50.32 -78.36
C GLY A 2 -18.44 -50.54 -77.22
N PRO A 3 -18.81 -49.55 -76.44
CA PRO A 3 -18.55 -48.10 -76.60
C PRO A 3 -17.98 -47.40 -75.36
N GLU A 4 -17.60 -46.24 -75.67
CA GLU A 4 -17.37 -45.06 -74.80
C GLU A 4 -18.36 -44.85 -73.65
N ASN A 5 -17.86 -44.29 -72.54
CA ASN A 5 -18.62 -43.26 -71.86
C ASN A 5 -17.72 -42.31 -71.06
N ASN A 6 -17.67 -41.13 -71.55
CA ASN A 6 -17.28 -39.86 -70.86
C ASN A 6 -18.13 -39.62 -69.62
N PHE A 7 -17.50 -39.21 -68.50
CA PHE A 7 -18.12 -38.24 -67.55
C PHE A 7 -17.01 -37.41 -66.92
N SER A 8 -16.90 -36.23 -67.41
CA SER A 8 -16.98 -34.88 -66.88
C SER A 8 -16.49 -34.64 -65.44
N THR A 9 -15.38 -34.00 -65.40
CA THR A 9 -15.01 -32.85 -64.53
C THR A 9 -15.89 -32.55 -63.33
N GLY A 10 -15.36 -32.71 -62.15
CA GLY A 10 -15.81 -32.03 -60.92
C GLY A 10 -14.68 -31.18 -60.38
N GLU A 11 -14.63 -29.91 -60.77
CA GLU A 11 -13.83 -28.90 -60.16
C GLU A 11 -14.23 -28.72 -58.71
N LYS A 12 -13.35 -29.12 -57.78
CA LYS A 12 -13.47 -28.73 -56.38
C LYS A 12 -12.87 -27.34 -56.24
N PHE A 13 -13.75 -26.34 -56.10
CA PHE A 13 -13.42 -25.03 -55.62
C PHE A 13 -12.82 -25.17 -54.21
N ALA A 14 -11.50 -25.06 -54.13
CA ALA A 14 -10.81 -24.74 -52.89
C ALA A 14 -10.90 -23.20 -52.72
N GLY A 15 -11.90 -22.75 -51.96
CA GLY A 15 -11.94 -21.36 -51.51
C GLY A 15 -10.73 -21.08 -50.65
N PRO A 16 -10.19 -19.85 -50.73
CA PRO A 16 -9.09 -19.46 -49.86
C PRO A 16 -9.56 -19.46 -48.43
N PHE A 17 -8.96 -20.34 -47.60
CA PHE A 17 -9.01 -20.18 -46.16
C PHE A 17 -8.38 -18.82 -45.82
N PHE A 18 -9.23 -17.83 -45.61
CA PHE A 18 -8.83 -16.63 -44.89
C PHE A 18 -8.44 -17.03 -43.46
N PHE A 19 -7.16 -17.31 -43.27
CA PHE A 19 -6.53 -17.22 -41.99
C PHE A 19 -6.63 -15.74 -41.58
N SER A 20 -7.66 -15.39 -40.85
CA SER A 20 -7.63 -14.14 -40.07
C SER A 20 -6.41 -14.23 -39.16
N PRO A 21 -5.44 -13.33 -39.28
CA PRO A 21 -4.40 -13.27 -38.28
C PRO A 21 -5.13 -12.97 -36.96
N MET A 22 -5.03 -13.90 -36.00
CA MET A 22 -5.26 -13.56 -34.61
C MET A 22 -4.42 -12.34 -34.34
N MET A 23 -5.09 -11.19 -34.17
CA MET A 23 -4.47 -10.00 -33.64
C MET A 23 -4.04 -10.30 -32.22
N ASP A 24 -2.83 -10.79 -32.08
CA ASP A 24 -2.06 -10.72 -30.84
C ASP A 24 -1.67 -9.24 -30.64
N THR A 25 -2.67 -8.42 -30.35
CA THR A 25 -2.48 -7.02 -30.01
C THR A 25 -2.50 -6.84 -28.51
N THR A 26 -1.53 -7.43 -27.83
CA THR A 26 -1.19 -6.96 -26.50
C THR A 26 -0.07 -5.92 -26.62
N SER A 27 -0.34 -4.82 -27.32
CA SER A 27 0.44 -3.60 -27.08
C SER A 27 0.28 -3.28 -25.59
N PRO A 28 1.39 -3.00 -24.87
CA PRO A 28 1.30 -2.66 -23.46
C PRO A 28 0.33 -1.48 -23.29
N LEU A 29 -0.57 -1.58 -22.32
CA LEU A 29 -1.55 -0.55 -22.04
C LEU A 29 -0.84 0.77 -21.71
N ASP A 30 -1.28 1.88 -22.27
CA ASP A 30 -0.85 3.21 -21.85
C ASP A 30 -1.32 3.51 -20.41
N LEU A 31 -0.70 4.47 -19.76
CA LEU A 31 -0.99 4.81 -18.35
C LEU A 31 -2.49 5.10 -18.10
N PRO A 32 -3.21 5.87 -18.95
CA PRO A 32 -4.66 6.05 -18.80
C PRO A 32 -5.45 4.76 -18.93
N ALA A 33 -5.04 3.82 -19.79
CA ALA A 33 -5.70 2.52 -19.93
C ALA A 33 -5.43 1.64 -18.71
N GLN A 34 -4.19 1.60 -18.19
CA GLN A 34 -3.86 0.91 -16.95
C GLN A 34 -4.71 1.43 -15.78
N LEU A 35 -4.85 2.75 -15.62
CA LEU A 35 -5.67 3.34 -14.57
C LEU A 35 -7.16 2.97 -14.71
N ARG A 36 -7.69 2.93 -15.94
CA ARG A 36 -9.08 2.47 -16.19
C ARG A 36 -9.25 1.01 -15.84
N GLU A 37 -8.27 0.17 -16.16
CA GLU A 37 -8.29 -1.26 -15.85
C GLU A 37 -8.28 -1.51 -14.34
N VAL A 38 -7.41 -0.85 -13.58
CA VAL A 38 -7.41 -0.91 -12.11
C VAL A 38 -8.79 -0.55 -11.55
N LYS A 39 -9.39 0.53 -12.01
CA LYS A 39 -10.73 0.94 -11.57
C LYS A 39 -11.80 -0.09 -11.96
N ARG A 40 -11.65 -0.79 -13.09
CA ARG A 40 -12.53 -1.88 -13.51
C ARG A 40 -12.40 -3.08 -12.56
N MET A 41 -11.17 -3.49 -12.24
CA MET A 41 -10.89 -4.57 -11.29
C MET A 41 -11.49 -4.28 -9.91
N LEU A 42 -11.30 -3.06 -9.39
CA LEU A 42 -11.86 -2.63 -8.10
C LEU A 42 -13.40 -2.70 -8.09
N ARG A 43 -14.06 -2.30 -9.19
CA ARG A 43 -15.52 -2.43 -9.31
C ARG A 43 -15.97 -3.89 -9.32
N GLY A 44 -15.18 -4.80 -9.90
CA GLY A 44 -15.47 -6.24 -9.95
C GLY A 44 -15.49 -6.92 -8.58
N VAL A 45 -14.83 -6.32 -7.58
CA VAL A 45 -14.70 -6.88 -6.22
C VAL A 45 -15.32 -5.99 -5.14
N MET A 46 -16.10 -4.99 -5.53
CA MET A 46 -16.70 -4.02 -4.60
C MET A 46 -17.68 -4.65 -3.62
N SER A 47 -17.73 -4.11 -2.40
CA SER A 47 -18.67 -4.47 -1.35
C SER A 47 -19.43 -3.23 -0.86
N GLY A 48 -20.68 -3.09 -1.28
CA GLY A 48 -21.54 -1.98 -0.86
C GLY A 48 -21.75 -1.91 0.66
N PRO A 49 -22.05 -3.01 1.35
CA PRO A 49 -22.20 -3.01 2.81
C PRO A 49 -20.93 -2.57 3.54
N VAL A 50 -19.75 -3.02 3.11
CA VAL A 50 -18.45 -2.63 3.70
C VAL A 50 -18.19 -1.15 3.46
N SER A 51 -18.37 -0.67 2.22
CA SER A 51 -18.25 0.76 1.87
C SER A 51 -19.17 1.63 2.73
N ALA A 52 -20.44 1.22 2.92
CA ALA A 52 -21.39 1.95 3.76
C ALA A 52 -20.95 1.98 5.24
N SER A 53 -20.41 0.86 5.77
CA SER A 53 -19.86 0.81 7.12
C SER A 53 -18.68 1.75 7.30
N MET A 54 -17.74 1.77 6.36
CA MET A 54 -16.56 2.64 6.37
C MET A 54 -16.95 4.12 6.38
N ARG A 55 -17.95 4.52 5.58
CA ARG A 55 -18.48 5.90 5.59
C ARG A 55 -19.08 6.27 6.94
N LYS A 56 -19.82 5.37 7.58
CA LYS A 56 -20.36 5.60 8.93
C LYS A 56 -19.26 5.78 9.98
N GLN A 57 -18.09 5.19 9.75
CA GLN A 57 -16.90 5.35 10.61
C GLN A 57 -16.09 6.61 10.28
N GLY A 58 -16.55 7.46 9.37
CA GLY A 58 -15.95 8.75 9.07
C GLY A 58 -14.98 8.79 7.89
N LEU A 59 -14.88 7.70 7.09
CA LEU A 59 -14.07 7.71 5.88
C LEU A 59 -14.79 8.44 4.75
N GLY A 60 -14.43 9.70 4.51
CA GLY A 60 -15.08 10.62 3.57
C GLY A 60 -14.44 10.69 2.19
N TYR A 61 -13.91 9.59 1.65
CA TYR A 61 -13.45 9.54 0.26
C TYR A 61 -14.61 9.78 -0.72
N LYS A 62 -14.34 10.43 -1.84
CA LYS A 62 -15.32 10.62 -2.90
C LYS A 62 -15.89 9.29 -3.39
N ILE A 63 -15.00 8.30 -3.57
CA ILE A 63 -15.36 6.92 -3.93
C ILE A 63 -14.69 5.96 -2.95
N ASN A 64 -15.45 4.97 -2.50
CA ASN A 64 -14.99 3.86 -1.68
C ASN A 64 -15.71 2.60 -2.17
N PHE A 65 -14.95 1.65 -2.67
CA PHE A 65 -15.49 0.36 -3.16
C PHE A 65 -15.70 -0.66 -2.03
N GLY A 66 -15.15 -0.43 -0.85
CA GLY A 66 -15.27 -1.35 0.29
C GLY A 66 -14.44 -2.62 0.14
N VAL A 67 -13.30 -2.55 -0.56
CA VAL A 67 -12.38 -3.68 -0.73
C VAL A 67 -11.46 -3.75 0.47
N ASP A 68 -11.32 -4.95 1.07
CA ASP A 68 -10.41 -5.16 2.18
C ASP A 68 -8.94 -5.20 1.75
N GLN A 69 -8.03 -5.03 2.71
CA GLN A 69 -6.61 -4.97 2.44
C GLN A 69 -6.02 -6.28 1.86
N PRO A 70 -6.39 -7.50 2.32
CA PRO A 70 -5.92 -8.73 1.71
C PRO A 70 -6.28 -8.83 0.22
N ARG A 71 -7.50 -8.41 -0.15
CA ARG A 71 -7.93 -8.41 -1.55
C ARG A 71 -7.19 -7.35 -2.37
N LEU A 72 -6.88 -6.17 -1.80
CA LEU A 72 -6.04 -5.17 -2.47
C LEU A 72 -4.64 -5.69 -2.77
N ILE A 73 -4.02 -6.43 -1.84
CA ILE A 73 -2.71 -7.06 -2.06
C ILE A 73 -2.79 -8.11 -3.19
N THR A 74 -3.88 -8.88 -3.25
CA THR A 74 -4.09 -9.83 -4.35
C THR A 74 -4.25 -9.11 -5.68
N LEU A 75 -5.08 -8.05 -5.73
CA LEU A 75 -5.27 -7.24 -6.92
C LEU A 75 -3.95 -6.61 -7.41
N ALA A 76 -3.12 -6.13 -6.48
CA ALA A 76 -1.81 -5.57 -6.83
C ALA A 76 -0.94 -6.58 -7.58
N ARG A 77 -0.97 -7.87 -7.20
CA ARG A 77 -0.27 -8.95 -7.92
C ARG A 77 -0.91 -9.26 -9.27
N GLU A 78 -2.24 -9.27 -9.34
CA GLU A 78 -2.97 -9.46 -10.61
C GLU A 78 -2.67 -8.32 -11.62
N MET A 79 -2.24 -7.14 -11.15
CA MET A 79 -1.86 -6.01 -12.00
C MET A 79 -0.52 -6.20 -12.70
N ASP A 80 0.35 -7.10 -12.23
CA ASP A 80 1.66 -7.37 -12.85
C ASP A 80 1.53 -7.81 -14.31
N ASP A 81 0.37 -8.37 -14.71
CA ASP A 81 0.12 -8.82 -16.08
C ASP A 81 0.03 -7.68 -17.11
N PHE A 82 -0.29 -6.44 -16.68
CA PHE A 82 -0.51 -5.31 -17.60
C PHE A 82 0.22 -4.02 -17.20
N VAL A 83 0.79 -3.95 -16.01
CA VAL A 83 1.52 -2.76 -15.53
C VAL A 83 2.92 -2.75 -16.13
N THR A 84 3.23 -1.69 -16.87
CA THR A 84 4.53 -1.50 -17.51
C THR A 84 5.45 -0.55 -16.74
N ASP A 85 4.85 0.38 -15.99
CA ASP A 85 5.53 1.35 -15.13
C ASP A 85 4.77 1.50 -13.82
N ALA A 86 5.17 0.73 -12.81
CA ALA A 86 4.55 0.74 -11.50
C ALA A 86 4.68 2.10 -10.79
N HIS A 87 5.79 2.82 -11.00
CA HIS A 87 6.00 4.15 -10.43
C HIS A 87 4.99 5.15 -11.00
N ALA A 88 4.89 5.25 -12.34
CA ALA A 88 3.94 6.16 -12.98
C ALA A 88 2.49 5.84 -12.62
N LEU A 89 2.13 4.55 -12.55
CA LEU A 89 0.80 4.13 -12.15
C LEU A 89 0.51 4.45 -10.69
N ALA A 90 1.45 4.23 -9.77
CA ALA A 90 1.29 4.59 -8.36
C ALA A 90 1.06 6.09 -8.17
N LEU A 91 1.81 6.94 -8.88
CA LEU A 91 1.58 8.39 -8.87
C LEU A 91 0.19 8.78 -9.38
N ALA A 92 -0.28 8.11 -10.44
CA ALA A 92 -1.62 8.35 -10.97
C ALA A 92 -2.72 7.90 -10.00
N LEU A 93 -2.56 6.74 -9.37
CA LEU A 93 -3.49 6.20 -8.38
C LEU A 93 -3.55 7.06 -7.11
N TRP A 94 -2.41 7.60 -6.64
CA TRP A 94 -2.35 8.46 -5.45
C TRP A 94 -3.16 9.74 -5.61
N LYS A 95 -3.23 10.28 -6.83
CA LYS A 95 -3.99 11.50 -7.16
C LYS A 95 -5.51 11.28 -7.18
N GLU A 96 -5.97 10.03 -7.22
CA GLU A 96 -7.40 9.73 -7.24
C GLU A 96 -8.02 9.90 -5.86
N ASP A 97 -9.19 10.53 -5.78
CA ASP A 97 -9.99 10.58 -4.55
C ASP A 97 -10.84 9.31 -4.39
N ILE A 98 -10.18 8.17 -4.54
CA ILE A 98 -10.71 6.81 -4.41
C ILE A 98 -9.87 6.10 -3.36
N ARG A 99 -10.52 5.62 -2.28
CA ARG A 99 -9.86 4.95 -1.17
C ARG A 99 -8.87 3.86 -1.62
N GLU A 100 -9.36 2.94 -2.40
CA GLU A 100 -8.60 1.76 -2.85
C GLU A 100 -7.45 2.14 -3.79
N CYS A 101 -7.61 3.19 -4.60
CA CYS A 101 -6.53 3.69 -5.45
C CYS A 101 -5.37 4.23 -4.61
N ARG A 102 -5.64 5.00 -3.55
CA ARG A 102 -4.60 5.52 -2.66
C ARG A 102 -3.88 4.41 -1.90
N LEU A 103 -4.63 3.40 -1.43
CA LEU A 103 -4.03 2.23 -0.77
C LEU A 103 -3.19 1.38 -1.74
N LEU A 104 -3.69 1.15 -2.97
CA LEU A 104 -2.93 0.46 -4.02
C LEU A 104 -1.66 1.21 -4.41
N ALA A 105 -1.70 2.55 -4.47
CA ALA A 105 -0.52 3.36 -4.73
C ALA A 105 0.62 3.04 -3.74
N CYS A 106 0.30 2.92 -2.43
CA CYS A 106 1.28 2.52 -1.42
C CYS A 106 1.80 1.10 -1.60
N ILE A 107 0.97 0.19 -2.14
CA ILE A 107 1.32 -1.22 -2.31
C ILE A 107 2.24 -1.42 -3.51
N ILE A 108 1.97 -0.73 -4.64
CA ILE A 108 2.67 -0.95 -5.91
C ILE A 108 3.84 0.00 -6.16
N MET A 109 3.96 1.11 -5.41
CA MET A 109 5.08 2.03 -5.56
C MET A 109 6.40 1.31 -5.26
N PRO A 110 7.37 1.28 -6.23
CA PRO A 110 8.67 0.68 -5.97
C PRO A 110 9.45 1.53 -4.94
N PRO A 111 9.91 0.95 -3.83
CA PRO A 111 10.66 1.69 -2.79
C PRO A 111 11.92 2.37 -3.33
N GLU A 112 12.55 1.78 -4.35
CA GLU A 112 13.79 2.25 -4.95
C GLU A 112 13.62 3.57 -5.70
N THR A 113 12.40 3.85 -6.17
CA THR A 113 12.07 5.08 -6.91
C THR A 113 11.29 6.09 -6.08
N PHE A 114 10.98 5.74 -4.82
CA PHE A 114 10.23 6.61 -3.92
C PHE A 114 11.19 7.53 -3.17
N ALA A 115 11.45 8.71 -3.75
CA ALA A 115 12.38 9.69 -3.21
C ALA A 115 11.82 10.36 -1.93
N GLU A 116 12.72 10.90 -1.10
CA GLU A 116 12.36 11.47 0.21
C GLU A 116 11.42 12.69 0.10
N ASP A 117 11.61 13.53 -0.90
CA ASP A 117 10.74 14.68 -1.19
C ASP A 117 9.33 14.23 -1.59
N MET A 118 9.22 13.18 -2.41
CA MET A 118 7.94 12.56 -2.75
C MET A 118 7.25 11.97 -1.51
N ALA A 119 8.01 11.33 -0.63
CA ALA A 119 7.47 10.83 0.64
C ALA A 119 6.91 11.97 1.49
N ALA A 120 7.64 13.08 1.59
CA ALA A 120 7.16 14.25 2.32
C ALA A 120 5.85 14.82 1.74
N GLU A 121 5.73 14.89 0.40
CA GLU A 121 4.50 15.30 -0.27
C GLU A 121 3.33 14.36 0.03
N TRP A 122 3.53 13.04 -0.01
CA TRP A 122 2.48 12.07 0.28
C TRP A 122 2.06 12.13 1.76
N ILE A 123 3.00 12.32 2.67
CA ILE A 123 2.73 12.48 4.10
C ILE A 123 1.85 13.69 4.38
N LEU A 124 2.09 14.83 3.73
CA LEU A 124 1.25 16.02 3.84
C LEU A 124 -0.17 15.83 3.29
N GLN A 125 -0.36 14.86 2.40
CA GLN A 125 -1.65 14.54 1.78
C GLN A 125 -2.42 13.42 2.50
N LEU A 126 -1.87 12.85 3.58
CA LEU A 126 -2.57 11.83 4.38
C LEU A 126 -3.82 12.41 5.03
N ARG A 127 -4.92 11.66 4.97
CA ARG A 127 -6.21 12.06 5.53
C ARG A 127 -6.72 11.11 6.61
N TYR A 128 -6.34 9.84 6.52
CA TYR A 128 -6.86 8.77 7.38
C TYR A 128 -5.75 7.85 7.88
N ALA A 129 -5.96 7.29 9.06
CA ALA A 129 -5.01 6.35 9.67
C ALA A 129 -4.72 5.13 8.78
N GLU A 130 -5.69 4.65 8.01
CA GLU A 130 -5.48 3.52 7.09
C GLU A 130 -4.50 3.84 5.95
N GLU A 131 -4.44 5.11 5.49
CA GLU A 131 -3.43 5.54 4.51
C GLU A 131 -2.03 5.54 5.15
N ALA A 132 -1.91 6.03 6.39
CA ALA A 132 -0.65 5.97 7.14
C ALA A 132 -0.20 4.52 7.38
N GLN A 133 -1.14 3.62 7.73
CA GLN A 133 -0.87 2.19 7.90
C GLN A 133 -0.39 1.54 6.59
N ALA A 134 -1.05 1.83 5.47
CA ALA A 134 -0.66 1.30 4.16
C ALA A 134 0.72 1.83 3.74
N LEU A 135 0.96 3.14 3.90
CA LEU A 135 2.23 3.79 3.58
C LEU A 135 3.38 3.21 4.41
N ALA A 136 3.20 3.05 5.73
CA ALA A 136 4.20 2.45 6.61
C ALA A 136 4.48 1.00 6.24
N MET A 137 3.42 0.18 6.05
CA MET A 137 3.53 -1.25 5.86
C MET A 137 4.14 -1.63 4.51
N HIS A 138 3.69 -0.98 3.45
CA HIS A 138 4.00 -1.42 2.10
C HIS A 138 5.16 -0.67 1.46
N LEU A 139 5.46 0.56 1.92
CA LEU A 139 6.41 1.43 1.24
C LEU A 139 7.45 2.04 2.19
N LEU A 140 7.07 2.92 3.13
CA LEU A 140 7.99 3.77 3.85
C LEU A 140 8.97 2.99 4.76
N SER A 141 8.59 1.83 5.31
CA SER A 141 9.50 0.98 6.09
C SER A 141 10.57 0.25 5.24
N LYS A 142 10.51 0.36 3.92
CA LYS A 142 11.42 -0.32 2.98
C LYS A 142 12.43 0.61 2.32
N VAL A 143 12.25 1.93 2.44
CA VAL A 143 13.17 2.92 1.85
C VAL A 143 14.42 3.10 2.72
N PRO A 144 15.55 3.53 2.13
CA PRO A 144 16.81 3.69 2.89
C PRO A 144 16.72 4.74 3.99
N TYR A 145 15.92 5.79 3.82
CA TYR A 145 15.72 6.90 4.77
C TYR A 145 14.57 6.66 5.77
N ALA A 146 14.07 5.42 5.89
CA ALA A 146 12.91 5.09 6.74
C ALA A 146 13.07 5.51 8.20
N ALA A 147 14.25 5.25 8.81
CA ALA A 147 14.52 5.57 10.21
C ALA A 147 14.56 7.08 10.44
N ASP A 148 15.29 7.82 9.59
CA ASP A 148 15.38 9.29 9.69
C ASP A 148 14.04 9.97 9.49
N MET A 149 13.22 9.46 8.56
CA MET A 149 11.87 9.95 8.35
C MET A 149 10.97 9.67 9.55
N ALA A 150 10.99 8.44 10.08
CA ALA A 150 10.21 8.06 11.25
C ALA A 150 10.59 8.91 12.47
N PHE A 151 11.87 9.18 12.68
CA PHE A 151 12.37 10.02 13.76
C PHE A 151 11.79 11.45 13.69
N ARG A 152 11.81 12.06 12.51
CA ARG A 152 11.18 13.38 12.32
C ARG A 152 9.67 13.37 12.53
N LEU A 153 9.01 12.28 12.13
CA LEU A 153 7.56 12.15 12.23
C LEU A 153 7.05 11.96 13.64
N ILE A 154 7.77 11.26 14.52
CA ILE A 154 7.35 11.12 15.93
C ILE A 154 7.38 12.44 16.70
N ALA A 155 8.20 13.41 16.26
CA ALA A 155 8.27 14.75 16.80
C ALA A 155 7.29 15.73 16.15
N ALA A 156 6.47 15.31 15.17
CA ALA A 156 5.57 16.20 14.44
C ALA A 156 4.39 16.65 15.32
N GLU A 157 3.87 17.87 15.05
CA GLU A 157 2.69 18.40 15.74
C GLU A 157 1.41 17.64 15.36
N ILE A 158 1.32 17.17 14.10
CA ILE A 158 0.11 16.55 13.54
C ILE A 158 0.02 15.09 14.02
N PRO A 159 -1.06 14.70 14.73
CA PRO A 159 -1.20 13.32 15.27
C PRO A 159 -1.10 12.22 14.23
N LEU A 160 -1.60 12.45 12.99
CA LEU A 160 -1.53 11.47 11.91
C LEU A 160 -0.09 11.23 11.42
N GLN A 161 0.75 12.27 11.47
CA GLN A 161 2.18 12.14 11.15
C GLN A 161 2.92 11.38 12.25
N ARG A 162 2.65 11.67 13.54
CA ARG A 162 3.20 10.89 14.65
C ARG A 162 2.77 9.42 14.56
N LEU A 163 1.50 9.17 14.23
CA LEU A 163 1.00 7.81 13.99
C LEU A 163 1.83 7.08 12.93
N LEU A 164 2.09 7.75 11.79
CA LEU A 164 2.92 7.20 10.73
C LEU A 164 4.34 6.89 11.23
N GLY A 165 4.95 7.81 11.99
CA GLY A 165 6.28 7.62 12.57
C GLY A 165 6.36 6.36 13.44
N TRP A 166 5.40 6.19 14.36
CA TRP A 166 5.33 5.01 15.21
C TRP A 166 5.05 3.73 14.43
N LEU A 167 4.22 3.78 13.39
CA LEU A 167 3.98 2.64 12.51
C LEU A 167 5.27 2.21 11.78
N VAL A 168 6.06 3.16 11.28
CA VAL A 168 7.34 2.86 10.61
C VAL A 168 8.34 2.28 11.60
N PHE A 169 8.53 2.88 12.79
CA PHE A 169 9.41 2.31 13.81
C PHE A 169 8.98 0.89 14.23
N GLY A 170 7.68 0.68 14.45
CA GLY A 170 7.17 -0.64 14.78
C GLY A 170 7.48 -1.68 13.69
N ARG A 171 7.51 -1.28 12.41
CA ARG A 171 7.92 -2.16 11.30
C ARG A 171 9.44 -2.40 11.28
N LEU A 172 10.24 -1.36 11.54
CA LEU A 172 11.68 -1.49 11.60
C LEU A 172 12.11 -2.41 12.76
N PHE A 173 11.53 -2.22 13.95
CA PHE A 173 11.80 -3.06 15.12
C PHE A 173 11.37 -4.51 14.91
N ALA A 174 10.19 -4.74 14.29
CA ALA A 174 9.77 -6.08 13.90
C ALA A 174 10.70 -6.75 12.86
N GLN A 175 11.52 -5.99 12.15
CA GLN A 175 12.59 -6.48 11.28
C GLN A 175 13.94 -6.57 11.98
N HIS A 176 14.00 -6.44 13.32
CA HIS A 176 15.20 -6.39 14.13
C HIS A 176 16.18 -5.27 13.74
N LYS A 177 15.66 -4.16 13.20
CA LYS A 177 16.44 -2.95 12.93
C LYS A 177 16.34 -2.04 14.14
N ALA A 178 17.37 -2.08 14.98
CA ALA A 178 17.48 -1.20 16.16
C ALA A 178 17.71 0.26 15.73
N PRO A 179 17.25 1.25 16.53
CA PRO A 179 17.62 2.66 16.32
C PRO A 179 19.12 2.86 16.50
N ALA A 180 19.65 3.94 15.94
CA ALA A 180 21.01 4.35 16.24
C ALA A 180 21.13 4.68 17.75
N GLU A 181 22.26 4.33 18.36
CA GLU A 181 22.42 4.48 19.82
C GLU A 181 22.22 5.94 20.29
N ARG A 182 22.68 6.91 19.51
CA ARG A 182 22.52 8.35 19.77
C ARG A 182 21.05 8.81 19.78
N ASP A 183 20.16 8.14 19.01
CA ASP A 183 18.77 8.54 18.81
C ASP A 183 17.83 7.75 19.74
N ASN A 184 18.35 6.72 20.40
CA ASN A 184 17.57 5.79 21.23
C ASN A 184 16.82 6.48 22.38
N ASP A 185 17.53 7.33 23.14
CA ASP A 185 16.96 7.99 24.32
C ASP A 185 15.85 8.97 23.91
N GLU A 186 16.05 9.72 22.81
CA GLU A 186 15.05 10.66 22.31
C GLU A 186 13.79 9.95 21.78
N ILE A 187 13.97 8.78 21.11
CA ILE A 187 12.83 7.95 20.68
C ILE A 187 12.03 7.47 21.90
N LEU A 188 12.71 7.02 22.97
CA LEU A 188 12.05 6.57 24.19
C LEU A 188 11.36 7.72 24.94
N ASP A 189 11.93 8.92 24.93
CA ASP A 189 11.32 10.13 25.50
C ASP A 189 10.03 10.49 24.76
N HIS A 190 10.07 10.55 23.43
CA HIS A 190 8.87 10.76 22.62
C HIS A 190 7.80 9.70 22.84
N LEU A 191 8.20 8.44 22.93
CA LEU A 191 7.31 7.31 23.17
C LEU A 191 6.65 7.43 24.54
N THR A 192 7.43 7.77 25.58
CA THR A 192 6.93 7.97 26.94
C THR A 192 5.95 9.14 26.98
N ALA A 193 6.28 10.26 26.34
CA ALA A 193 5.40 11.42 26.25
C ALA A 193 4.07 11.07 25.56
N GLU A 194 4.11 10.34 24.44
CA GLU A 194 2.91 9.92 23.70
C GLU A 194 2.01 9.01 24.54
N LEU A 195 2.60 8.09 25.33
CA LEU A 195 1.84 7.16 26.16
C LEU A 195 1.19 7.85 27.37
N HIS A 196 1.83 8.90 27.92
CA HIS A 196 1.30 9.68 29.05
C HIS A 196 0.29 10.75 28.61
N ASP A 197 0.29 11.18 27.34
CA ASP A 197 -0.62 12.20 26.85
C ASP A 197 -2.06 11.69 26.75
N ALA A 198 -2.88 12.00 27.75
CA ALA A 198 -4.30 11.64 27.74
C ALA A 198 -5.10 12.32 26.61
N ALA A 199 -4.60 13.43 26.05
CA ALA A 199 -5.24 14.14 24.94
C ALA A 199 -4.93 13.51 23.59
N SER A 200 -3.87 12.70 23.50
CA SER A 200 -3.54 11.96 22.27
C SER A 200 -4.63 10.98 21.86
N PRO A 201 -4.93 10.87 20.55
CA PRO A 201 -5.90 9.89 20.04
C PRO A 201 -5.58 8.46 20.51
N LEU A 202 -6.62 7.73 20.87
CA LEU A 202 -6.45 6.34 21.40
C LEU A 202 -5.70 5.43 20.40
N GLU A 203 -5.94 5.58 19.11
CA GLU A 203 -5.26 4.82 18.07
C GLU A 203 -3.75 5.10 18.07
N LEU A 204 -3.37 6.36 18.22
CA LEU A 204 -1.97 6.78 18.27
C LEU A 204 -1.27 6.20 19.51
N ARG A 205 -1.88 6.32 20.71
CA ARG A 205 -1.33 5.72 21.93
C ARG A 205 -1.22 4.19 21.85
N ARG A 206 -2.20 3.51 21.26
CA ARG A 206 -2.13 2.05 21.03
C ARG A 206 -0.99 1.69 20.07
N THR A 207 -0.79 2.48 19.02
CA THR A 207 0.30 2.27 18.07
C THR A 207 1.66 2.49 18.73
N ALA A 208 1.82 3.54 19.55
CA ALA A 208 3.03 3.78 20.33
C ALA A 208 3.31 2.61 21.30
N LEU A 209 2.29 2.09 22.00
CA LEU A 209 2.43 0.93 22.87
C LEU A 209 2.85 -0.34 22.10
N ASN A 210 2.24 -0.59 20.94
CA ASN A 210 2.62 -1.70 20.09
C ASN A 210 4.08 -1.55 19.58
N THR A 211 4.51 -0.33 19.30
CA THR A 211 5.88 -0.04 18.90
C THR A 211 6.86 -0.28 20.05
N LEU A 212 6.49 0.11 21.29
CA LEU A 212 7.28 -0.22 22.48
C LEU A 212 7.45 -1.73 22.65
N ASN A 213 6.38 -2.50 22.49
CA ASN A 213 6.47 -3.96 22.56
C ASN A 213 7.45 -4.53 21.51
N LYS A 214 7.43 -4.00 20.28
CA LYS A 214 8.37 -4.40 19.22
C LYS A 214 9.81 -3.95 19.53
N TYR A 215 9.99 -2.80 20.14
CA TYR A 215 11.29 -2.35 20.63
C TYR A 215 11.85 -3.31 21.69
N MET A 216 11.04 -3.73 22.65
CA MET A 216 11.44 -4.68 23.70
C MET A 216 11.85 -6.05 23.13
N GLU A 217 11.32 -6.47 21.99
CA GLU A 217 11.70 -7.72 21.32
C GLU A 217 13.12 -7.65 20.67
N LEU A 218 13.76 -6.47 20.59
CA LEU A 218 15.09 -6.31 20.01
C LEU A 218 16.21 -6.92 20.85
N GLY A 219 16.09 -6.88 22.19
CA GLY A 219 17.08 -7.45 23.08
C GLY A 219 16.83 -7.16 24.56
N THR A 220 17.66 -7.75 25.44
CA THR A 220 17.51 -7.65 26.91
C THR A 220 17.64 -6.21 27.42
N ARG A 221 18.48 -5.39 26.78
CA ARG A 221 18.66 -3.97 27.12
C ARG A 221 17.38 -3.18 26.80
N GLU A 222 16.82 -3.39 25.62
CA GLU A 222 15.62 -2.76 25.13
C GLU A 222 14.40 -3.20 25.92
N GLU A 223 14.33 -4.48 26.31
CA GLU A 223 13.32 -5.00 27.21
C GLU A 223 13.36 -4.29 28.58
N ALA A 224 14.55 -4.13 29.17
CA ALA A 224 14.72 -3.44 30.44
C ALA A 224 14.30 -1.96 30.37
N TYR A 225 14.57 -1.27 29.26
CA TYR A 225 14.09 0.10 29.02
C TYR A 225 12.57 0.15 28.92
N GLY A 226 11.97 -0.70 28.10
CA GLY A 226 10.54 -0.76 27.91
C GLY A 226 9.77 -1.10 29.20
N MET A 227 10.28 -2.03 29.98
CA MET A 227 9.67 -2.39 31.28
C MET A 227 9.67 -1.22 32.26
N ARG A 228 10.70 -0.36 32.28
CA ARG A 228 10.71 0.86 33.11
C ARG A 228 9.63 1.84 32.67
N ILE A 229 9.44 2.05 31.37
CA ILE A 229 8.38 2.90 30.85
C ILE A 229 7.00 2.36 31.25
N LEU A 230 6.75 1.06 31.06
CA LEU A 230 5.49 0.42 31.44
C LEU A 230 5.18 0.52 32.94
N GLN A 231 6.21 0.40 33.79
CA GLN A 231 6.07 0.58 35.25
C GLN A 231 5.73 2.04 35.62
N ALA A 232 6.34 3.01 34.95
CA ALA A 232 6.04 4.43 35.16
C ALA A 232 4.60 4.79 34.77
N LEU A 233 4.06 4.14 33.72
CA LEU A 233 2.66 4.34 33.30
C LEU A 233 1.64 3.78 34.33
N GLN A 234 2.01 2.79 35.14
CA GLN A 234 1.14 2.19 36.16
C GLN A 234 1.16 2.96 37.48
N ASN A 235 2.21 3.74 37.74
CA ASN A 235 2.41 4.51 38.96
C ASN A 235 2.66 5.99 38.61
N PRO A 236 1.60 6.73 38.13
CA PRO A 236 1.72 8.12 37.70
C PRO A 236 2.00 9.09 38.85
#